data_c1ec2b6002e49eac63b3846304123a57
#
_entry.id   c1ec2b6002e49eac63b3846304123a57
#
_cell.length_a   1.000
_cell.length_b   1.000
_cell.length_c   1.000
_cell.angle_alpha   90.00
_cell.angle_beta   90.00
_cell.angle_gamma   90.00
#
_symmetry.space_group_name_H-M   'P 1'
#
loop_
_entity.id
_entity.type
_entity.pdbx_description
1 polymer ?
#
loop_
_entity_poly.entity_id
_entity_poly.type
_entity_poly.pdbx_seq_one_letter_code
_entity_poly.pdbx_strand_id
1 'polypeptide(L)'
;MSFFTSLRADRLVTEIRSSADPSSPATQKAIAKLKDLGAGALEAIFAALPEADKNATVAFVDVLTSLVSQKTFPLFVRGLVEGSPRVIAGISWALSSSRNFPPHLLLEALNTPGISKPAVLEIIAAHKQRFGVREL
;
A
#
# COMPACT_ATOMS: atom_id res chain seq x y z
N MET A 1 8.10 -7.46 -14.08
CA MET A 1 8.64 -8.01 -12.80
C MET A 1 9.20 -9.39 -13.04
N SER A 2 10.36 -9.68 -12.48
CA SER A 2 11.00 -10.98 -12.72
C SER A 2 10.39 -12.07 -11.84
N PHE A 3 10.52 -13.31 -12.31
CA PHE A 3 10.09 -14.50 -11.57
C PHE A 3 10.78 -14.58 -10.19
N PHE A 4 12.08 -14.29 -10.16
CA PHE A 4 12.84 -14.35 -8.91
C PHE A 4 12.40 -13.27 -7.91
N THR A 5 12.07 -12.08 -8.38
CA THR A 5 11.56 -11.01 -7.52
C THR A 5 10.23 -11.44 -6.92
N SER A 6 9.34 -12.03 -7.70
CA SER A 6 8.05 -12.51 -7.24
C SER A 6 8.19 -13.59 -6.16
N LEU A 7 9.07 -14.57 -6.39
CA LEU A 7 9.33 -15.62 -5.40
C LEU A 7 9.90 -15.06 -4.11
N ARG A 8 10.83 -14.11 -4.22
CA ARG A 8 11.44 -13.47 -3.06
C ARG A 8 10.42 -12.70 -2.25
N ALA A 9 9.55 -11.94 -2.94
CA ALA A 9 8.48 -11.20 -2.28
C ALA A 9 7.53 -12.15 -1.55
N ASP A 10 7.13 -13.24 -2.17
CA ASP A 10 6.22 -14.22 -1.56
C ASP A 10 6.83 -14.83 -0.31
N ARG A 11 8.11 -15.14 -0.34
CA ARG A 11 8.81 -15.70 0.81
C ARG A 11 8.83 -14.71 1.97
N LEU A 12 9.17 -13.45 1.70
CA LEU A 12 9.23 -12.41 2.72
C LEU A 12 7.85 -12.13 3.32
N VAL A 13 6.83 -12.11 2.48
CA VAL A 13 5.44 -11.96 2.94
C VAL A 13 5.06 -13.10 3.88
N THR A 14 5.42 -14.34 3.53
CA THR A 14 5.14 -15.50 4.37
C THR A 14 5.86 -15.40 5.72
N GLU A 15 7.11 -14.95 5.73
CA GLU A 15 7.85 -14.75 6.97
C GLU A 15 7.14 -13.76 7.90
N ILE A 16 6.65 -12.65 7.34
CA ILE A 16 5.94 -11.63 8.12
C ILE A 16 4.62 -12.18 8.66
N ARG A 17 3.86 -12.90 7.84
CA ARG A 17 2.58 -13.48 8.26
C ARG A 17 2.74 -14.53 9.34
N SER A 18 3.85 -15.23 9.34
CA SER A 18 4.12 -16.31 10.31
C SER A 18 4.73 -15.79 11.60
N SER A 19 5.11 -14.52 11.65
CA SER A 19 5.79 -13.97 12.82
C SER A 19 4.81 -13.72 13.97
N ALA A 20 5.16 -14.19 15.16
CA ALA A 20 4.40 -13.92 16.37
C ALA A 20 4.75 -12.56 16.97
N ASP A 21 5.91 -12.02 16.64
CA ASP A 21 6.42 -10.76 17.18
C ASP A 21 6.85 -9.83 16.04
N PRO A 22 6.03 -8.80 15.69
CA PRO A 22 6.37 -7.91 14.61
C PRO A 22 7.60 -7.04 14.87
N SER A 23 8.02 -6.92 16.11
CA SER A 23 9.22 -6.15 16.45
C SER A 23 10.50 -7.00 16.48
N SER A 24 10.40 -8.31 16.23
CA SER A 24 11.58 -9.17 16.23
C SER A 24 12.56 -8.75 15.13
N PRO A 25 13.88 -8.96 15.36
CA PRO A 25 14.88 -8.60 14.33
C PRO A 25 14.64 -9.32 13.00
N ALA A 26 14.17 -10.57 13.02
CA ALA A 26 13.88 -11.32 11.80
C ALA A 26 12.75 -10.68 11.00
N THR A 27 11.67 -10.26 11.66
CA THR A 27 10.54 -9.61 11.01
C THR A 27 10.95 -8.25 10.46
N GLN A 28 11.68 -7.46 11.23
CA GLN A 28 12.15 -6.15 10.78
C GLN A 28 13.07 -6.28 9.56
N LYS A 29 13.90 -7.31 9.52
CA LYS A 29 14.75 -7.59 8.38
C LYS A 29 13.93 -7.95 7.15
N ALA A 30 12.88 -8.76 7.30
CA ALA A 30 11.99 -9.11 6.20
C ALA A 30 11.26 -7.88 5.66
N ILE A 31 10.79 -6.99 6.55
CA ILE A 31 10.16 -5.74 6.16
C ILE A 31 11.11 -4.89 5.33
N ALA A 32 12.35 -4.72 5.80
CA ALA A 32 13.36 -3.94 5.09
C ALA A 32 13.65 -4.52 3.70
N LYS A 33 13.74 -5.83 3.59
CA LYS A 33 13.98 -6.49 2.31
C LYS A 33 12.82 -6.31 1.34
N LEU A 34 11.57 -6.32 1.83
CA LEU A 34 10.41 -6.04 0.98
C LEU A 34 10.46 -4.62 0.44
N LYS A 35 10.82 -3.64 1.29
CA LYS A 35 10.97 -2.26 0.85
C LYS A 35 12.02 -2.16 -0.26
N ASP A 36 13.10 -2.90 -0.15
CA ASP A 36 14.18 -2.89 -1.16
C ASP A 36 13.74 -3.50 -2.49
N LEU A 37 12.77 -4.40 -2.50
CA LEU A 37 12.25 -4.97 -3.75
C LEU A 37 11.45 -3.96 -4.57
N GLY A 38 10.99 -2.88 -3.93
CA GLY A 38 10.25 -1.83 -4.60
C GLY A 38 8.90 -2.30 -5.14
N ALA A 39 8.53 -1.83 -6.32
CA ALA A 39 7.23 -2.14 -6.93
C ALA A 39 6.98 -3.65 -7.06
N GLY A 40 8.04 -4.45 -7.15
CA GLY A 40 7.91 -5.90 -7.23
C GLY A 40 7.27 -6.55 -6.02
N ALA A 41 7.25 -5.86 -4.87
CA ALA A 41 6.62 -6.38 -3.66
C ALA A 41 5.12 -6.12 -3.60
N LEU A 42 4.60 -5.16 -4.37
CA LEU A 42 3.22 -4.69 -4.23
C LEU A 42 2.19 -5.78 -4.47
N GLU A 43 2.33 -6.55 -5.54
CA GLU A 43 1.38 -7.62 -5.85
C GLU A 43 1.31 -8.66 -4.74
N ALA A 44 2.47 -9.07 -4.22
CA ALA A 44 2.53 -10.06 -3.15
C ALA A 44 1.83 -9.57 -1.90
N ILE A 45 2.02 -8.30 -1.56
CA ILE A 45 1.40 -7.69 -0.39
C ILE A 45 -0.12 -7.58 -0.59
N PHE A 46 -0.56 -7.13 -1.76
CA PHE A 46 -2.00 -7.04 -2.04
C PHE A 46 -2.67 -8.40 -1.96
N ALA A 47 -1.99 -9.45 -2.42
CA ALA A 47 -2.50 -10.81 -2.34
C ALA A 47 -2.57 -11.33 -0.90
N ALA A 48 -1.70 -10.86 -0.03
CA ALA A 48 -1.62 -11.33 1.35
C ALA A 48 -2.54 -10.58 2.31
N LEU A 49 -2.90 -9.33 2.00
CA LEU A 49 -3.69 -8.49 2.90
C LEU A 49 -5.03 -9.10 3.33
N PRO A 50 -5.80 -9.77 2.44
CA PRO A 50 -7.11 -10.30 2.86
C PRO A 50 -7.05 -11.29 4.03
N GLU A 51 -5.95 -12.01 4.18
CA GLU A 51 -5.80 -13.02 5.22
C GLU A 51 -4.82 -12.62 6.32
N ALA A 52 -4.28 -11.40 6.26
CA ALA A 52 -3.31 -10.93 7.23
C ALA A 52 -3.98 -10.65 8.58
N ASP A 53 -3.30 -11.04 9.67
CA ASP A 53 -3.75 -10.63 11.00
C ASP A 53 -3.37 -9.16 11.24
N LYS A 54 -3.70 -8.66 12.44
CA LYS A 54 -3.45 -7.26 12.76
C LYS A 54 -1.96 -6.89 12.65
N ASN A 55 -1.09 -7.73 13.18
CA ASN A 55 0.35 -7.46 13.19
C ASN A 55 0.93 -7.49 11.77
N ALA A 56 0.53 -8.48 10.97
CA ALA A 56 0.97 -8.57 9.58
C ALA A 56 0.45 -7.40 8.77
N THR A 57 -0.81 -7.00 9.00
CA THR A 57 -1.40 -5.85 8.29
C THR A 57 -0.60 -4.59 8.55
N VAL A 58 -0.24 -4.31 9.80
CA VAL A 58 0.57 -3.13 10.15
C VAL A 58 1.91 -3.17 9.42
N ALA A 59 2.57 -4.34 9.40
CA ALA A 59 3.85 -4.49 8.72
C ALA A 59 3.71 -4.26 7.22
N PHE A 60 2.68 -4.82 6.60
CA PHE A 60 2.45 -4.64 5.16
C PHE A 60 2.14 -3.19 4.81
N VAL A 61 1.33 -2.51 5.63
CA VAL A 61 1.03 -1.10 5.41
C VAL A 61 2.29 -0.25 5.52
N ASP A 62 3.19 -0.59 6.44
CA ASP A 62 4.47 0.10 6.56
C ASP A 62 5.27 0.00 5.25
N VAL A 63 5.34 -1.20 4.68
CA VAL A 63 6.02 -1.41 3.39
C VAL A 63 5.32 -0.63 2.28
N LEU A 64 3.98 -0.74 2.19
CA LEU A 64 3.21 -0.03 1.18
C LEU A 64 3.46 1.47 1.25
N THR A 65 3.42 2.04 2.46
CA THR A 65 3.63 3.47 2.66
C THR A 65 4.99 3.90 2.13
N SER A 66 6.02 3.09 2.37
CA SER A 66 7.38 3.37 1.87
C SER A 66 7.48 3.30 0.35
N LEU A 67 6.63 2.48 -0.29
CA LEU A 67 6.68 2.25 -1.73
C LEU A 67 5.80 3.22 -2.52
N VAL A 68 5.00 4.03 -1.86
CA VAL A 68 4.18 5.04 -2.55
C VAL A 68 5.08 6.07 -3.22
N SER A 69 4.82 6.32 -4.49
CA SER A 69 5.50 7.35 -5.28
C SER A 69 4.63 7.70 -6.46
N GLN A 70 4.98 8.77 -7.18
CA GLN A 70 4.28 9.10 -8.41
C GLN A 70 4.33 7.93 -9.40
N LYS A 71 5.46 7.25 -9.47
CA LYS A 71 5.67 6.13 -10.38
C LYS A 71 4.80 4.92 -10.03
N THR A 72 4.65 4.60 -8.76
CA THR A 72 3.86 3.44 -8.31
C THR A 72 2.39 3.75 -8.11
N PHE A 73 2.01 5.01 -8.09
CA PHE A 73 0.63 5.44 -7.81
C PHE A 73 -0.42 4.69 -8.65
N PRO A 74 -0.21 4.48 -9.96
CA PRO A 74 -1.19 3.71 -10.76
C PRO A 74 -1.46 2.30 -10.23
N LEU A 75 -0.46 1.66 -9.63
CA LEU A 75 -0.64 0.33 -9.05
C LEU A 75 -1.54 0.37 -7.82
N PHE A 76 -1.42 1.41 -7.00
CA PHE A 76 -2.31 1.61 -5.86
C PHE A 76 -3.74 1.92 -6.31
N VAL A 77 -3.90 2.74 -7.35
CA VAL A 77 -5.22 3.03 -7.92
C VAL A 77 -5.88 1.75 -8.41
N ARG A 78 -5.12 0.89 -9.08
CA ARG A 78 -5.64 -0.39 -9.54
C ARG A 78 -6.13 -1.25 -8.38
N GLY A 79 -5.40 -1.26 -7.27
CA GLY A 79 -5.82 -1.96 -6.07
C GLY A 79 -7.10 -1.39 -5.47
N LEU A 80 -7.31 -0.09 -5.58
CA LEU A 80 -8.57 0.54 -5.12
C LEU A 80 -9.76 0.20 -6.03
N VAL A 81 -9.51 -0.17 -7.28
CA VAL A 81 -10.55 -0.60 -8.22
C VAL A 81 -10.86 -2.08 -8.05
N GLU A 82 -9.84 -2.92 -8.02
CA GLU A 82 -9.97 -4.37 -8.09
C GLU A 82 -9.92 -5.08 -6.74
N GLY A 83 -9.45 -4.40 -5.71
CA GLY A 83 -9.15 -5.02 -4.43
C GLY A 83 -10.39 -5.38 -3.61
N SER A 84 -10.21 -6.35 -2.72
CA SER A 84 -11.18 -6.67 -1.69
C SER A 84 -11.23 -5.52 -0.66
N PRO A 85 -12.25 -5.51 0.23
CA PRO A 85 -12.34 -4.46 1.27
C PRO A 85 -11.06 -4.30 2.10
N ARG A 86 -10.39 -5.41 2.44
CA ARG A 86 -9.14 -5.35 3.20
C ARG A 86 -7.99 -4.75 2.41
N VAL A 87 -7.89 -5.06 1.13
CA VAL A 87 -6.89 -4.47 0.25
C VAL A 87 -7.13 -2.97 0.12
N ILE A 88 -8.37 -2.58 -0.10
CA ILE A 88 -8.74 -1.16 -0.21
C ILE A 88 -8.41 -0.42 1.09
N ALA A 89 -8.73 -1.01 2.24
CA ALA A 89 -8.42 -0.40 3.54
C ALA A 89 -6.91 -0.23 3.74
N GLY A 90 -6.12 -1.25 3.38
CA GLY A 90 -4.66 -1.19 3.49
C GLY A 90 -4.05 -0.13 2.59
N ILE A 91 -4.52 -0.03 1.35
CA ILE A 91 -4.07 0.98 0.41
C ILE A 91 -4.47 2.38 0.88
N SER A 92 -5.70 2.54 1.38
CA SER A 92 -6.17 3.82 1.92
C SER A 92 -5.28 4.29 3.06
N TRP A 93 -4.93 3.38 3.96
CA TRP A 93 -4.04 3.70 5.08
C TRP A 93 -2.67 4.14 4.56
N ALA A 94 -2.09 3.38 3.62
CA ALA A 94 -0.78 3.71 3.06
C ALA A 94 -0.78 5.06 2.35
N LEU A 95 -1.76 5.32 1.50
CA LEU A 95 -1.85 6.58 0.76
C LEU A 95 -2.16 7.75 1.69
N SER A 96 -2.92 7.53 2.76
CA SER A 96 -3.19 8.58 3.75
C SER A 96 -1.95 8.93 4.57
N SER A 97 -1.05 7.97 4.76
CA SER A 97 0.16 8.14 5.58
C SER A 97 1.34 8.68 4.78
N SER A 98 1.40 8.39 3.49
CA SER A 98 2.51 8.81 2.63
C SER A 98 2.27 10.20 2.05
N ARG A 99 3.34 10.99 1.94
CA ARG A 99 3.29 12.29 1.24
C ARG A 99 4.17 12.27 0.00
N ASN A 100 4.61 11.09 -0.43
CA ASN A 100 5.58 10.94 -1.51
C ASN A 100 4.93 10.86 -2.90
N PHE A 101 3.87 11.64 -3.11
CA PHE A 101 3.21 11.74 -4.41
C PHE A 101 2.52 13.11 -4.52
N PRO A 102 2.32 13.63 -5.76
CA PRO A 102 1.59 14.89 -5.94
C PRO A 102 0.11 14.72 -5.56
N PRO A 103 -0.46 15.64 -4.75
CA PRO A 103 -1.85 15.48 -4.30
C PRO A 103 -2.89 15.49 -5.42
N HIS A 104 -2.61 16.13 -6.56
CA HIS A 104 -3.57 16.15 -7.68
C HIS A 104 -3.87 14.75 -8.22
N LEU A 105 -2.97 13.77 -7.99
CA LEU A 105 -3.23 12.39 -8.41
C LEU A 105 -4.45 11.81 -7.71
N LEU A 106 -4.77 12.25 -6.50
CA LEU A 106 -5.98 11.82 -5.80
C LEU A 106 -7.23 12.31 -6.50
N LEU A 107 -7.19 13.56 -6.99
CA LEU A 107 -8.33 14.13 -7.73
C LEU A 107 -8.54 13.38 -9.04
N GLU A 108 -7.47 13.04 -9.73
CA GLU A 108 -7.55 12.24 -10.95
C GLU A 108 -8.10 10.85 -10.67
N ALA A 109 -7.72 10.26 -9.54
CA ALA A 109 -8.18 8.94 -9.15
C ALA A 109 -9.70 8.88 -8.98
N LEU A 110 -10.33 9.96 -8.53
CA LEU A 110 -11.79 10.03 -8.39
C LEU A 110 -12.52 9.75 -9.71
N ASN A 111 -11.89 10.03 -10.83
CA ASN A 111 -12.47 9.86 -12.15
C ASN A 111 -12.21 8.47 -12.73
N THR A 112 -11.51 7.60 -12.00
CA THR A 112 -11.22 6.26 -12.49
C THR A 112 -12.49 5.38 -12.40
N PRO A 113 -12.92 4.75 -13.51
CA PRO A 113 -14.10 3.90 -13.47
C PRO A 113 -13.93 2.74 -12.48
N GLY A 114 -14.96 2.51 -11.68
CA GLY A 114 -14.98 1.39 -10.73
C GLY A 114 -14.22 1.61 -9.44
N ILE A 115 -13.56 2.76 -9.28
CA ILE A 115 -12.79 3.01 -8.06
C ILE A 115 -13.70 3.21 -6.85
N SER A 116 -13.21 2.82 -5.67
CA SER A 116 -13.90 3.09 -4.41
C SER A 116 -13.81 4.59 -4.09
N LYS A 117 -14.84 5.33 -4.44
CA LYS A 117 -14.88 6.78 -4.19
C LYS A 117 -14.79 7.12 -2.71
N PRO A 118 -15.51 6.41 -1.80
CA PRO A 118 -15.37 6.67 -0.37
C PRO A 118 -13.92 6.54 0.11
N ALA A 119 -13.17 5.56 -0.39
CA ALA A 119 -11.77 5.38 -0.02
C ALA A 119 -10.93 6.57 -0.48
N VAL A 120 -11.11 7.00 -1.73
CA VAL A 120 -10.36 8.14 -2.27
C VAL A 120 -10.68 9.42 -1.51
N LEU A 121 -11.95 9.64 -1.18
CA LEU A 121 -12.37 10.82 -0.42
C LEU A 121 -11.76 10.82 0.99
N GLU A 122 -11.65 9.66 1.61
CA GLU A 122 -11.00 9.52 2.91
C GLU A 122 -9.52 9.88 2.82
N ILE A 123 -8.84 9.43 1.76
CA ILE A 123 -7.43 9.75 1.54
C ILE A 123 -7.26 11.26 1.29
N ILE A 124 -8.14 11.85 0.50
CA ILE A 124 -8.13 13.30 0.25
C ILE A 124 -8.28 14.06 1.57
N ALA A 125 -9.21 13.63 2.43
CA ALA A 125 -9.41 14.25 3.73
C ALA A 125 -8.14 14.20 4.60
N ALA A 126 -7.40 13.08 4.52
CA ALA A 126 -6.13 12.94 5.24
C ALA A 126 -5.06 13.91 4.73
N HIS A 127 -5.17 14.33 3.48
CA HIS A 127 -4.21 15.23 2.84
C HIS A 127 -4.75 16.65 2.63
N LYS A 128 -5.84 17.01 3.30
CA LYS A 128 -6.49 18.29 3.03
C LYS A 128 -5.56 19.50 3.14
N GLN A 129 -4.55 19.43 3.99
CA GLN A 129 -3.61 20.53 4.16
C GLN A 129 -2.66 20.70 2.96
N ARG A 130 -2.54 19.66 2.13
CA ARG A 130 -1.73 19.70 0.91
C ARG A 130 -2.47 20.35 -0.26
N PHE A 131 -3.79 20.47 -0.15
CA PHE A 131 -4.62 21.17 -1.12
C PHE A 131 -4.82 22.59 -0.67
N GLY A 132 -4.73 23.54 -1.60
CA GLY A 132 -5.12 24.89 -1.31
C GLY A 132 -6.63 24.99 -1.14
N VAL A 133 -7.09 26.07 -0.49
CA VAL A 133 -8.53 26.30 -0.30
C VAL A 133 -9.29 26.23 -1.63
N ARG A 134 -8.63 26.70 -2.70
CA ARG A 134 -9.23 26.73 -4.04
C ARG A 134 -9.44 25.35 -4.65
N GLU A 135 -8.72 24.35 -4.18
CA GLU A 135 -8.77 23.00 -4.74
C GLU A 135 -9.82 22.14 -4.05
N LEU A 136 -10.31 22.60 -2.91
CA LEU A 136 -11.34 21.92 -2.15
C LEU A 136 -12.70 22.50 -2.44
#